data_4e412fa38c918725f1347a5b9bfaa3ae
#
_entry.id   4e412fa38c918725f1347a5b9bfaa3ae
#
_cell.length_a   1.000
_cell.length_b   1.000
_cell.length_c   1.000
_cell.angle_alpha   90.00
_cell.angle_beta   90.00
_cell.angle_gamma   90.00
#
_symmetry.space_group_name_H-M   'P 1'
#
loop_
_entity.id
_entity.type
_entity.pdbx_description
1 polymer ?
#
loop_
_entity_poly.entity_id
_entity_poly.type
_entity_poly.pdbx_seq_one_letter_code
_entity_poly.pdbx_strand_id
1 'polypeptide(L)'
;GGLAGASRRLGRSHVRVLRGVLRLLCCTMPTVSVDKALLLEGLGRQYTTEEFDELCFQFGIELDDDTTEEVKGTDERPQLKIDIPANRYDLLCFEGILRALRIFLGKDEPPKYRLMQPKELLTLTVAPETAQIRPYFAGAVLRNVRFTPERYASFIDLQDKLHQNLARRRTLVAIGTHDLDTIEAPFTYEALPPDAFRFAPLNRTEEYSGTELMSLYESDLHLSRYLHIIRDSPVYPIIFDHQRRVLSMPPIINSNHSKITLDTRNVFIDVTAVDKTKLDIVLNILVAMFSEYCAEPFTVEPIRVVYPDGHEEITPNLDARRTLAHPSYVNRCTGLEHNAEEIARLLARMGHAATPGGDDEVVVDVPVTRPDILHECDLMEDVAVAHGFDNLPKTFPATNTVGAPLAINTLGDIIRQECAYAGWIETLPLILCSHDENFRFMKRKDDKTKAIVLGNPKTAEFQVVRTSLIPGLLKTLRENKKHALPMQVFEVSDVAFKDPTEKQRMARNERHVGAVYCNKTAGFEVVHGLLDKLMLTLSIPRIDRNDTTAKVGYYLKETDDATFFPGRAAAIFLRRTFENADGSSPLDTLPELRKALEQGGDAQVGTLGVLHPEVLQHFDILFPCSALEFNLEAFL
;
A
#
# COMPACT_ATOMS: atom_id res chain seq x y z
N GLY A 1 4.16 -41.49 18.84
CA GLY A 1 4.37 -40.32 19.70
C GLY A 1 5.76 -39.72 19.54
N GLY A 2 6.24 -39.42 18.31
CA GLY A 2 7.60 -38.91 18.13
C GLY A 2 7.87 -38.13 16.84
N LEU A 3 6.89 -37.98 15.97
CA LEU A 3 7.08 -37.32 14.66
C LEU A 3 6.29 -35.99 14.48
N ALA A 4 5.41 -35.64 15.38
CA ALA A 4 4.62 -34.41 15.31
C ALA A 4 5.33 -33.16 15.88
N GLY A 5 6.37 -33.34 16.72
CA GLY A 5 7.13 -32.24 17.35
C GLY A 5 8.26 -31.64 16.50
N ALA A 6 8.76 -32.39 15.53
CA ALA A 6 9.90 -31.95 14.69
C ALA A 6 9.46 -31.10 13.47
N SER A 7 8.22 -31.28 13.01
CA SER A 7 7.66 -30.52 11.86
C SER A 7 7.34 -29.05 12.20
N ARG A 8 6.99 -28.75 13.45
CA ARG A 8 6.67 -27.38 13.90
C ARG A 8 7.92 -26.49 14.11
N ARG A 9 9.09 -27.06 14.40
CA ARG A 9 10.33 -26.28 14.62
C ARG A 9 11.05 -25.89 13.33
N LEU A 10 10.93 -26.67 12.26
CA LEU A 10 11.52 -26.36 10.94
C LEU A 10 10.70 -25.29 10.17
N GLY A 11 9.40 -25.18 10.43
CA GLY A 11 8.55 -24.16 9.82
C GLY A 11 8.82 -22.73 10.33
N ARG A 12 9.15 -22.56 11.61
CA ARG A 12 9.34 -21.22 12.21
C ARG A 12 10.61 -20.51 11.77
N SER A 13 11.71 -21.21 11.53
CA SER A 13 12.97 -20.59 11.05
C SER A 13 12.90 -20.15 9.59
N HIS A 14 12.20 -20.89 8.73
CA HIS A 14 11.99 -20.51 7.33
C HIS A 14 10.96 -19.38 7.17
N VAL A 15 9.96 -19.32 8.04
CA VAL A 15 9.00 -18.20 8.09
C VAL A 15 9.67 -16.91 8.57
N ARG A 16 10.60 -16.96 9.53
CA ARG A 16 11.37 -15.76 9.96
C ARG A 16 12.27 -15.23 8.84
N VAL A 17 12.93 -16.08 8.06
CA VAL A 17 13.76 -15.66 6.92
C VAL A 17 12.90 -15.09 5.79
N LEU A 18 11.75 -15.69 5.49
CA LEU A 18 10.77 -15.16 4.53
C LEU A 18 10.13 -13.86 5.01
N ARG A 19 9.84 -13.71 6.31
CA ARG A 19 9.34 -12.44 6.91
C ARG A 19 10.39 -11.33 6.82
N GLY A 20 11.67 -11.62 7.00
CA GLY A 20 12.76 -10.65 6.82
C GLY A 20 12.90 -10.14 5.38
N VAL A 21 12.61 -10.97 4.38
CA VAL A 21 12.63 -10.61 2.95
C VAL A 21 11.33 -9.91 2.54
N LEU A 22 10.18 -10.29 3.09
CA LEU A 22 8.88 -9.62 2.85
C LEU A 22 8.79 -8.23 3.51
N ARG A 23 9.47 -7.99 4.66
CA ARG A 23 9.57 -6.64 5.26
C ARG A 23 10.22 -5.59 4.34
N LEU A 24 10.95 -6.00 3.33
CA LEU A 24 11.53 -5.09 2.31
C LEU A 24 10.54 -4.72 1.18
N LEU A 25 9.36 -5.31 1.11
CA LEU A 25 8.44 -5.21 -0.03
C LEU A 25 7.02 -4.73 0.27
N CYS A 26 6.61 -4.60 1.55
CA CYS A 26 5.29 -4.05 1.91
C CYS A 26 5.41 -2.71 2.64
N CYS A 27 4.39 -1.85 2.53
CA CYS A 27 4.14 -0.79 3.51
C CYS A 27 4.20 -1.44 4.89
N THR A 28 5.25 -1.17 5.66
CA THR A 28 5.39 -1.75 7.00
C THR A 28 4.23 -1.27 7.85
N MET A 29 3.47 -2.20 8.41
CA MET A 29 2.52 -1.89 9.48
C MET A 29 3.28 -1.16 10.59
N PRO A 30 2.71 -0.11 11.22
CA PRO A 30 3.37 0.56 12.31
C PRO A 30 3.51 -0.40 13.50
N THR A 31 4.74 -0.58 13.97
CA THR A 31 5.04 -1.36 15.17
C THR A 31 5.04 -0.43 16.38
N VAL A 32 4.31 -0.77 17.44
CA VAL A 32 4.28 -0.07 18.71
C VAL A 32 4.99 -0.91 19.76
N SER A 33 5.98 -0.32 20.44
CA SER A 33 6.68 -0.97 21.55
C SER A 33 6.07 -0.52 22.86
N VAL A 34 5.61 -1.45 23.69
CA VAL A 34 4.98 -1.18 24.96
C VAL A 34 5.69 -1.91 26.11
N ASP A 35 5.78 -1.28 27.28
CA ASP A 35 6.34 -1.91 28.48
C ASP A 35 5.49 -3.13 28.85
N LYS A 36 6.12 -4.31 28.87
CA LYS A 36 5.46 -5.60 29.10
C LYS A 36 4.83 -5.65 30.49
N ALA A 37 5.54 -5.20 31.52
CA ALA A 37 5.08 -5.28 32.90
C ALA A 37 3.86 -4.36 33.11
N LEU A 38 3.92 -3.12 32.62
CA LEU A 38 2.80 -2.17 32.72
C LEU A 38 1.57 -2.64 31.95
N LEU A 39 1.77 -3.22 30.76
CA LEU A 39 0.64 -3.73 29.97
C LEU A 39 -0.05 -4.91 30.67
N LEU A 40 0.71 -5.88 31.16
CA LEU A 40 0.15 -7.04 31.86
C LEU A 40 -0.49 -6.67 33.19
N GLU A 41 0.09 -5.72 33.93
CA GLU A 41 -0.52 -5.14 35.14
C GLU A 41 -1.86 -4.46 34.81
N GLY A 42 -1.88 -3.63 33.78
CA GLY A 42 -3.09 -2.95 33.30
C GLY A 42 -4.17 -3.91 32.83
N LEU A 43 -3.79 -5.02 32.20
CA LEU A 43 -4.71 -6.10 31.82
C LEU A 43 -5.20 -6.91 33.04
N GLY A 44 -4.53 -6.78 34.20
CA GLY A 44 -4.92 -7.48 35.44
C GLY A 44 -4.75 -8.99 35.36
N ARG A 45 -3.88 -9.49 34.48
CA ARG A 45 -3.53 -10.92 34.35
C ARG A 45 -2.11 -11.03 33.80
N GLN A 46 -1.35 -11.99 34.31
CA GLN A 46 -0.09 -12.39 33.70
C GLN A 46 -0.36 -13.31 32.51
N TYR A 47 0.30 -13.05 31.39
CA TYR A 47 0.25 -13.85 30.17
C TYR A 47 1.65 -14.38 29.85
N THR A 48 1.73 -15.62 29.39
CA THR A 48 2.94 -16.06 28.69
C THR A 48 3.00 -15.36 27.31
N THR A 49 4.15 -15.42 26.65
CA THR A 49 4.30 -14.82 25.31
C THR A 49 3.31 -15.46 24.32
N GLU A 50 3.12 -16.78 24.39
CA GLU A 50 2.18 -17.51 23.55
C GLU A 50 0.71 -17.15 23.86
N GLU A 51 0.33 -17.01 25.13
CA GLU A 51 -1.02 -16.59 25.49
C GLU A 51 -1.31 -15.14 25.06
N PHE A 52 -0.31 -14.28 25.10
CA PHE A 52 -0.47 -12.89 24.65
C PHE A 52 -0.53 -12.81 23.13
N ASP A 53 0.28 -13.59 22.40
CA ASP A 53 0.21 -13.72 20.93
C ASP A 53 -1.19 -14.19 20.48
N GLU A 54 -1.75 -15.17 21.19
CA GLU A 54 -3.12 -15.64 20.95
C GLU A 54 -4.18 -14.54 21.20
N LEU A 55 -4.03 -13.76 22.29
CA LEU A 55 -4.92 -12.61 22.53
C LEU A 55 -4.82 -11.55 21.45
N CYS A 56 -3.60 -11.25 20.98
CA CYS A 56 -3.37 -10.33 19.88
C CYS A 56 -4.07 -10.82 18.61
N PHE A 57 -3.90 -12.10 18.26
CA PHE A 57 -4.55 -12.71 17.12
C PHE A 57 -6.08 -12.63 17.22
N GLN A 58 -6.66 -12.94 18.37
CA GLN A 58 -8.12 -12.86 18.58
C GLN A 58 -8.67 -11.44 18.42
N PHE A 59 -7.90 -10.42 18.82
CA PHE A 59 -8.29 -9.02 18.70
C PHE A 59 -8.02 -8.43 17.30
N GLY A 60 -7.16 -9.04 16.51
CA GLY A 60 -6.82 -8.58 15.16
C GLY A 60 -5.58 -7.68 15.10
N ILE A 61 -4.64 -7.83 16.03
CA ILE A 61 -3.29 -7.26 16.01
C ILE A 61 -2.25 -8.39 16.02
N GLU A 62 -0.97 -8.09 15.78
CA GLU A 62 0.07 -9.12 15.72
C GLU A 62 1.19 -8.83 16.73
N LEU A 63 1.54 -9.82 17.57
CA LEU A 63 2.75 -9.75 18.39
C LEU A 63 3.97 -10.06 17.51
N ASP A 64 4.77 -9.03 17.17
CA ASP A 64 5.98 -9.18 16.36
C ASP A 64 7.13 -9.75 17.18
N ASP A 65 7.32 -9.24 18.42
CA ASP A 65 8.46 -9.61 19.24
C ASP A 65 8.21 -9.39 20.75
N ASP A 66 8.86 -10.19 21.58
CA ASP A 66 8.95 -10.04 23.03
C ASP A 66 10.43 -9.98 23.43
N THR A 67 10.89 -8.80 23.83
CA THR A 67 12.30 -8.54 24.12
C THR A 67 12.80 -9.11 25.43
N THR A 68 12.00 -9.90 26.17
CA THR A 68 12.34 -10.40 27.52
C THR A 68 13.70 -11.11 27.57
N GLU A 69 14.03 -11.93 26.55
CA GLU A 69 15.31 -12.64 26.52
C GLU A 69 16.46 -11.74 26.00
N GLU A 70 16.15 -10.72 25.17
CA GLU A 70 17.15 -9.81 24.61
C GLU A 70 17.74 -8.87 25.69
N VAL A 71 16.88 -8.38 26.60
CA VAL A 71 17.28 -7.44 27.66
C VAL A 71 17.71 -8.11 28.95
N LYS A 72 17.78 -9.45 28.99
CA LYS A 72 18.14 -10.22 30.19
C LYS A 72 19.56 -9.92 30.64
N GLY A 73 19.69 -9.32 31.82
CA GLY A 73 20.97 -8.90 32.40
C GLY A 73 21.38 -7.48 32.03
N THR A 74 20.51 -6.69 31.41
CA THR A 74 20.64 -5.25 31.23
C THR A 74 19.71 -4.50 32.19
N ASP A 75 19.82 -3.17 32.26
CA ASP A 75 18.90 -2.32 33.04
C ASP A 75 17.61 -1.96 32.24
N GLU A 76 17.48 -2.47 31.02
CA GLU A 76 16.34 -2.18 30.16
C GLU A 76 15.12 -3.03 30.56
N ARG A 77 13.93 -2.43 30.47
CA ARG A 77 12.66 -3.13 30.72
C ARG A 77 12.23 -3.94 29.51
N PRO A 78 11.75 -5.18 29.69
CA PRO A 78 11.16 -5.96 28.61
C PRO A 78 9.99 -5.24 27.93
N GLN A 79 9.95 -5.30 26.60
CA GLN A 79 8.92 -4.69 25.79
C GLN A 79 8.22 -5.75 24.92
N LEU A 80 6.95 -5.51 24.64
CA LEU A 80 6.20 -6.21 23.61
C LEU A 80 6.12 -5.31 22.37
N LYS A 81 6.58 -5.80 21.24
CA LYS A 81 6.48 -5.11 19.93
C LYS A 81 5.23 -5.63 19.23
N ILE A 82 4.28 -4.74 19.00
CA ILE A 82 2.97 -5.08 18.46
C ILE A 82 2.80 -4.39 17.12
N ASP A 83 2.53 -5.16 16.08
CA ASP A 83 2.22 -4.63 14.76
C ASP A 83 0.73 -4.27 14.69
N ILE A 84 0.45 -3.03 14.31
CA ILE A 84 -0.89 -2.45 14.30
C ILE A 84 -1.38 -2.33 12.86
N PRO A 85 -2.64 -2.70 12.55
CA PRO A 85 -3.23 -2.45 11.26
C PRO A 85 -3.20 -0.96 10.88
N ALA A 86 -2.92 -0.67 9.61
CA ALA A 86 -2.67 0.69 9.13
C ALA A 86 -3.84 1.67 9.30
N ASN A 87 -5.06 1.18 9.48
CA ASN A 87 -6.30 1.94 9.70
C ASN A 87 -6.64 2.14 11.18
N ARG A 88 -5.97 1.47 12.12
CA ARG A 88 -6.25 1.52 13.57
C ARG A 88 -5.35 2.53 14.28
N TYR A 89 -5.61 3.83 14.04
CA TYR A 89 -4.85 4.92 14.66
C TYR A 89 -5.02 5.02 16.17
N ASP A 90 -6.13 4.50 16.69
CA ASP A 90 -6.43 4.39 18.11
C ASP A 90 -5.50 3.44 18.89
N LEU A 91 -4.79 2.57 18.20
CA LEU A 91 -3.87 1.58 18.78
C LEU A 91 -2.38 1.98 18.67
N LEU A 92 -2.07 3.21 18.27
CA LEU A 92 -0.69 3.66 18.06
C LEU A 92 0.06 4.05 19.34
N CYS A 93 -0.51 3.79 20.53
CA CYS A 93 0.13 4.03 21.83
C CYS A 93 -0.29 2.99 22.87
N PHE A 94 0.42 2.99 24.00
CA PHE A 94 0.14 2.11 25.14
C PHE A 94 -1.32 2.24 25.62
N GLU A 95 -1.81 3.47 25.80
CA GLU A 95 -3.15 3.77 26.30
C GLU A 95 -4.24 3.19 25.40
N GLY A 96 -4.06 3.35 24.09
CA GLY A 96 -5.00 2.83 23.11
C GLY A 96 -5.05 1.31 23.10
N ILE A 97 -3.90 0.65 23.09
CA ILE A 97 -3.79 -0.81 23.12
C ILE A 97 -4.39 -1.37 24.40
N LEU A 98 -3.99 -0.84 25.56
CA LEU A 98 -4.48 -1.33 26.85
C LEU A 98 -6.00 -1.18 26.96
N ARG A 99 -6.54 0.00 26.62
CA ARG A 99 -7.98 0.27 26.68
C ARG A 99 -8.76 -0.64 25.75
N ALA A 100 -8.32 -0.78 24.51
CA ALA A 100 -9.00 -1.62 23.53
C ALA A 100 -9.02 -3.10 23.94
N LEU A 101 -7.91 -3.63 24.44
CA LEU A 101 -7.85 -5.01 24.95
C LEU A 101 -8.71 -5.21 26.20
N ARG A 102 -8.79 -4.24 27.13
CA ARG A 102 -9.66 -4.32 28.30
C ARG A 102 -11.14 -4.34 27.94
N ILE A 103 -11.55 -3.50 26.97
CA ILE A 103 -12.92 -3.48 26.42
C ILE A 103 -13.22 -4.81 25.73
N PHE A 104 -12.31 -5.31 24.88
CA PHE A 104 -12.45 -6.58 24.19
C PHE A 104 -12.62 -7.76 25.16
N LEU A 105 -11.89 -7.74 26.27
CA LEU A 105 -11.98 -8.73 27.36
C LEU A 105 -13.20 -8.53 28.27
N GLY A 106 -14.02 -7.51 28.03
CA GLY A 106 -15.21 -7.19 28.85
C GLY A 106 -14.88 -6.70 30.27
N LYS A 107 -13.69 -6.12 30.47
CA LYS A 107 -13.24 -5.56 31.76
C LYS A 107 -13.63 -4.09 31.94
N ASP A 108 -13.73 -3.37 30.83
CA ASP A 108 -14.11 -1.95 30.80
C ASP A 108 -15.23 -1.73 29.78
N GLU A 109 -15.99 -0.66 29.99
CA GLU A 109 -16.93 -0.13 29.00
C GLU A 109 -16.23 0.92 28.11
N PRO A 110 -16.68 1.12 26.86
CA PRO A 110 -16.17 2.20 26.00
C PRO A 110 -16.32 3.57 26.67
N PRO A 111 -15.26 4.39 26.72
CA PRO A 111 -15.32 5.70 27.36
C PRO A 111 -16.21 6.66 26.57
N LYS A 112 -16.87 7.57 27.29
CA LYS A 112 -17.63 8.68 26.69
C LYS A 112 -16.77 9.93 26.74
N TYR A 113 -16.28 10.37 25.58
CA TYR A 113 -15.52 11.59 25.44
C TYR A 113 -16.47 12.81 25.54
N ARG A 114 -16.04 13.85 26.26
CA ARG A 114 -16.86 15.03 26.52
C ARG A 114 -16.06 16.31 26.29
N LEU A 115 -16.76 17.35 25.83
CA LEU A 115 -16.20 18.69 25.82
C LEU A 115 -16.53 19.40 27.15
N MET A 116 -15.52 20.00 27.77
CA MET A 116 -15.69 20.94 28.86
C MET A 116 -16.40 22.20 28.33
N GLN A 117 -17.20 22.83 29.18
CA GLN A 117 -17.80 24.13 28.89
C GLN A 117 -17.10 25.20 29.72
N PRO A 118 -15.99 25.79 29.26
CA PRO A 118 -15.34 26.88 29.98
C PRO A 118 -16.20 28.15 29.94
N LYS A 119 -15.97 29.05 30.89
CA LYS A 119 -16.66 30.36 30.92
C LYS A 119 -16.34 31.19 29.67
N GLU A 120 -15.13 31.08 29.16
CA GLU A 120 -14.64 31.75 27.97
C GLU A 120 -13.75 30.77 27.17
N LEU A 121 -14.04 30.66 25.86
CA LEU A 121 -13.25 29.81 24.96
C LEU A 121 -11.96 30.52 24.59
N LEU A 122 -10.83 29.80 24.67
CA LEU A 122 -9.60 30.24 24.05
C LEU A 122 -9.84 30.38 22.54
N THR A 123 -9.38 31.48 21.98
CA THR A 123 -9.63 31.82 20.57
C THR A 123 -8.31 31.86 19.82
N LEU A 124 -8.29 31.24 18.63
CA LEU A 124 -7.22 31.37 17.65
C LEU A 124 -7.78 31.92 16.34
N THR A 125 -7.12 32.93 15.80
CA THR A 125 -7.47 33.52 14.50
C THR A 125 -6.50 33.05 13.43
N VAL A 126 -7.02 32.55 12.31
CA VAL A 126 -6.26 32.11 11.14
C VAL A 126 -6.15 33.27 10.15
N ALA A 127 -4.94 33.62 9.75
CA ALA A 127 -4.69 34.66 8.76
C ALA A 127 -4.87 34.14 7.32
N PRO A 128 -5.32 34.98 6.36
CA PRO A 128 -5.61 34.54 4.99
C PRO A 128 -4.38 34.00 4.24
N GLU A 129 -3.18 34.46 4.57
CA GLU A 129 -1.93 34.06 3.94
C GLU A 129 -1.60 32.57 4.16
N THR A 130 -2.15 31.94 5.22
CA THR A 130 -1.98 30.51 5.50
C THR A 130 -2.53 29.61 4.39
N ALA A 131 -3.50 30.10 3.60
CA ALA A 131 -4.06 29.39 2.46
C ALA A 131 -2.99 29.03 1.40
N GLN A 132 -1.87 29.75 1.35
CA GLN A 132 -0.78 29.52 0.40
C GLN A 132 0.05 28.28 0.76
N ILE A 133 0.00 27.83 2.03
CA ILE A 133 0.88 26.78 2.50
C ILE A 133 0.16 25.69 3.32
N ARG A 134 -0.59 26.06 4.37
CA ARG A 134 -1.32 25.12 5.24
C ARG A 134 -2.61 25.81 5.75
N PRO A 135 -3.75 25.65 5.04
CA PRO A 135 -4.95 26.47 5.31
C PRO A 135 -5.71 26.08 6.57
N TYR A 136 -5.55 24.85 7.08
CA TYR A 136 -6.40 24.34 8.14
C TYR A 136 -5.68 24.34 9.49
N PHE A 137 -6.45 24.69 10.52
CA PHE A 137 -6.01 24.67 11.92
C PHE A 137 -7.10 24.03 12.79
N ALA A 138 -6.68 23.26 13.78
CA ALA A 138 -7.52 22.83 14.89
C ALA A 138 -6.70 22.78 16.18
N GLY A 139 -7.33 22.91 17.32
CA GLY A 139 -6.65 22.83 18.60
C GLY A 139 -7.56 22.37 19.73
N ALA A 140 -6.94 22.06 20.85
CA ALA A 140 -7.60 21.60 22.07
C ALA A 140 -6.74 21.87 23.29
N VAL A 141 -7.33 21.79 24.49
CA VAL A 141 -6.61 21.86 25.75
C VAL A 141 -6.92 20.63 26.61
N LEU A 142 -5.86 20.00 27.10
CA LEU A 142 -5.95 18.99 28.16
C LEU A 142 -5.65 19.66 29.51
N ARG A 143 -6.64 19.67 30.43
CA ARG A 143 -6.54 20.35 31.72
C ARG A 143 -6.09 19.40 32.84
N ASN A 144 -5.16 19.90 33.66
CA ASN A 144 -4.67 19.21 34.86
C ASN A 144 -4.19 17.78 34.56
N VAL A 145 -3.46 17.58 33.47
CA VAL A 145 -2.87 16.29 33.09
C VAL A 145 -1.78 15.92 34.09
N ARG A 146 -1.71 14.65 34.44
CA ARG A 146 -0.65 14.12 35.32
C ARG A 146 0.31 13.27 34.51
N PHE A 147 1.43 13.85 34.11
CA PHE A 147 2.50 13.11 33.47
C PHE A 147 3.35 12.35 34.49
N THR A 148 3.61 11.08 34.19
CA THR A 148 4.75 10.31 34.68
C THR A 148 5.77 10.21 33.55
N PRO A 149 7.02 9.78 33.80
CA PRO A 149 7.98 9.58 32.71
C PRO A 149 7.45 8.69 31.60
N GLU A 150 6.75 7.60 31.93
CA GLU A 150 6.19 6.65 30.98
C GLU A 150 5.06 7.28 30.17
N ARG A 151 4.11 7.99 30.83
CA ARG A 151 3.00 8.68 30.15
C ARG A 151 3.50 9.78 29.23
N TYR A 152 4.53 10.52 29.66
CA TYR A 152 5.14 11.56 28.84
C TYR A 152 5.82 10.95 27.61
N ALA A 153 6.57 9.87 27.78
CA ALA A 153 7.21 9.16 26.67
C ALA A 153 6.13 8.62 25.68
N SER A 154 5.06 8.01 26.17
CA SER A 154 3.94 7.55 25.36
C SER A 154 3.25 8.68 24.59
N PHE A 155 3.08 9.86 25.22
CA PHE A 155 2.51 11.05 24.57
C PHE A 155 3.35 11.54 23.40
N ILE A 156 4.66 11.56 23.54
CA ILE A 156 5.59 11.96 22.47
C ILE A 156 5.64 10.89 21.39
N ASP A 157 5.67 9.60 21.77
CA ASP A 157 5.69 8.49 20.80
C ASP A 157 4.42 8.46 19.95
N LEU A 158 3.23 8.67 20.55
CA LEU A 158 1.97 8.77 19.78
C LEU A 158 2.04 9.90 18.73
N GLN A 159 2.56 11.08 19.09
CA GLN A 159 2.73 12.18 18.14
C GLN A 159 3.63 11.77 16.98
N ASP A 160 4.75 11.10 17.27
CA ASP A 160 5.67 10.62 16.23
C ASP A 160 5.03 9.53 15.35
N LYS A 161 4.29 8.58 15.93
CA LYS A 161 3.56 7.57 15.18
C LYS A 161 2.50 8.19 14.26
N LEU A 162 1.71 9.15 14.76
CA LEU A 162 0.73 9.89 13.93
C LEU A 162 1.43 10.67 12.82
N HIS A 163 2.55 11.34 13.11
CA HIS A 163 3.35 12.05 12.11
C HIS A 163 3.88 11.12 11.01
N GLN A 164 4.37 9.93 11.37
CA GLN A 164 4.94 8.98 10.39
C GLN A 164 3.87 8.35 9.51
N ASN A 165 2.70 8.04 10.06
CA ASN A 165 1.63 7.30 9.40
C ASN A 165 0.59 8.23 8.77
N LEU A 166 -0.45 8.61 9.52
CA LEU A 166 -1.61 9.38 9.03
C LEU A 166 -1.20 10.73 8.45
N ALA A 167 -0.27 11.42 9.07
CA ALA A 167 0.23 12.72 8.63
C ALA A 167 1.26 12.66 7.49
N ARG A 168 1.57 11.48 6.96
CA ARG A 168 2.55 11.24 5.88
C ARG A 168 3.85 12.01 6.09
N ARG A 169 4.52 11.74 7.20
CA ARG A 169 5.77 12.41 7.60
C ARG A 169 5.63 13.93 7.65
N ARG A 170 4.59 14.41 8.34
CA ARG A 170 4.26 15.83 8.54
C ARG A 170 3.86 16.61 7.28
N THR A 171 3.82 15.99 6.10
CA THR A 171 3.43 16.69 4.87
C THR A 171 1.96 17.09 4.88
N LEU A 172 1.08 16.26 5.42
CA LEU A 172 -0.35 16.52 5.46
C LEU A 172 -0.80 17.21 6.75
N VAL A 173 -0.31 16.73 7.90
CA VAL A 173 -0.68 17.23 9.23
C VAL A 173 0.58 17.38 10.09
N ALA A 174 0.64 18.40 10.92
CA ALA A 174 1.67 18.58 11.95
C ALA A 174 1.01 18.91 13.28
N ILE A 175 1.57 18.36 14.36
CA ILE A 175 1.13 18.51 15.73
C ILE A 175 2.16 19.36 16.48
N GLY A 176 1.69 20.37 17.22
CA GLY A 176 2.45 21.08 18.24
C GLY A 176 1.82 20.88 19.61
N THR A 177 2.64 20.87 20.63
CA THR A 177 2.19 20.75 22.03
C THR A 177 2.94 21.74 22.91
N HIS A 178 2.18 22.48 23.73
CA HIS A 178 2.67 23.62 24.48
C HIS A 178 2.19 23.59 25.92
N ASP A 179 3.02 24.06 26.82
CA ASP A 179 2.65 24.33 28.21
C ASP A 179 1.79 25.62 28.24
N LEU A 180 0.49 25.45 28.44
CA LEU A 180 -0.46 26.55 28.41
C LEU A 180 -0.19 27.59 29.50
N ASP A 181 0.43 27.19 30.61
CA ASP A 181 0.74 28.09 31.72
C ASP A 181 1.90 29.06 31.39
N THR A 182 2.60 28.85 30.25
CA THR A 182 3.68 29.71 29.76
C THR A 182 3.30 30.63 28.61
N ILE A 183 2.07 30.54 28.11
CA ILE A 183 1.57 31.25 26.92
C ILE A 183 0.24 31.94 27.21
N GLU A 184 -0.11 32.96 26.45
CA GLU A 184 -1.31 33.76 26.66
C GLU A 184 -2.18 33.83 25.39
N ALA A 185 -3.48 33.56 25.54
CA ALA A 185 -4.48 33.76 24.49
C ALA A 185 -4.86 35.25 24.36
N PRO A 186 -5.45 35.74 23.23
CA PRO A 186 -5.76 34.95 22.02
C PRO A 186 -4.53 34.60 21.19
N PHE A 187 -4.64 33.50 20.43
CA PHE A 187 -3.57 33.04 19.54
C PHE A 187 -3.82 33.47 18.09
N THR A 188 -2.75 33.55 17.30
CA THR A 188 -2.85 33.81 15.85
C THR A 188 -2.04 32.77 15.07
N TYR A 189 -2.60 32.31 13.98
CA TYR A 189 -1.94 31.45 13.01
C TYR A 189 -1.75 32.21 11.70
N GLU A 190 -0.50 32.49 11.36
CA GLU A 190 -0.11 33.37 10.26
C GLU A 190 0.86 32.64 9.32
N ALA A 191 1.03 33.17 8.11
CA ALA A 191 2.10 32.76 7.21
C ALA A 191 2.93 33.99 6.82
N LEU A 192 4.19 34.02 7.23
CA LEU A 192 5.07 35.18 7.13
C LEU A 192 6.32 34.84 6.30
N PRO A 193 6.94 35.88 5.65
CA PRO A 193 8.26 35.70 5.04
C PRO A 193 9.27 35.16 6.07
N PRO A 194 10.23 34.30 5.67
CA PRO A 194 11.13 33.60 6.60
C PRO A 194 11.93 34.50 7.54
N ASP A 195 12.26 35.72 7.13
CA ASP A 195 13.04 36.68 7.94
C ASP A 195 12.17 37.66 8.73
N ALA A 196 10.83 37.57 8.65
CA ALA A 196 9.91 38.44 9.35
C ALA A 196 9.68 38.07 10.83
N PHE A 197 10.20 36.95 11.29
CA PHE A 197 10.06 36.47 12.66
C PHE A 197 11.37 35.86 13.17
N ARG A 198 11.52 35.81 14.49
CA ARG A 198 12.63 35.14 15.17
C ARG A 198 12.13 34.45 16.43
N PHE A 199 12.70 33.30 16.77
CA PHE A 199 12.42 32.61 18.04
C PHE A 199 13.51 31.62 18.39
N ALA A 200 13.57 31.22 19.67
CA ALA A 200 14.43 30.16 20.14
C ALA A 200 13.74 28.81 19.93
N PRO A 201 14.24 27.94 19.02
CA PRO A 201 13.63 26.65 18.77
C PRO A 201 13.86 25.68 19.93
N LEU A 202 13.08 24.63 19.99
CA LEU A 202 13.09 23.61 21.05
C LEU A 202 14.51 23.15 21.42
N ASN A 203 14.80 23.14 22.72
CA ASN A 203 16.10 22.80 23.32
C ASN A 203 17.25 23.77 22.96
N ARG A 204 16.95 24.98 22.49
CA ARG A 204 17.93 26.04 22.26
C ARG A 204 17.51 27.33 22.99
N THR A 205 18.51 28.19 23.26
CA THR A 205 18.28 29.47 23.95
C THR A 205 18.47 30.67 23.02
N GLU A 206 19.16 30.48 21.90
CA GLU A 206 19.40 31.52 20.90
C GLU A 206 18.24 31.62 19.92
N GLU A 207 17.96 32.85 19.49
CA GLU A 207 16.90 33.13 18.53
C GLU A 207 17.39 33.09 17.08
N TYR A 208 16.64 32.46 16.22
CA TYR A 208 16.93 32.32 14.79
C TYR A 208 15.74 32.79 13.95
N SER A 209 16.00 33.35 12.76
CA SER A 209 14.99 33.59 11.73
C SER A 209 14.63 32.28 11.02
N GLY A 210 13.54 32.26 10.25
CA GLY A 210 13.15 31.10 9.45
C GLY A 210 14.25 30.65 8.47
N THR A 211 14.95 31.60 7.82
CA THR A 211 16.07 31.31 6.92
C THR A 211 17.25 30.68 7.67
N GLU A 212 17.61 31.24 8.83
CA GLU A 212 18.68 30.71 9.67
C GLU A 212 18.35 29.30 10.19
N LEU A 213 17.07 29.04 10.54
CA LEU A 213 16.61 27.72 10.98
C LEU A 213 16.74 26.65 9.90
N MET A 214 16.44 26.98 8.63
CA MET A 214 16.61 26.04 7.52
C MET A 214 18.07 25.63 7.36
N SER A 215 18.99 26.58 7.47
CA SER A 215 20.43 26.32 7.41
C SER A 215 20.93 25.53 8.65
N LEU A 216 20.43 25.89 9.84
CA LEU A 216 20.79 25.24 11.10
C LEU A 216 20.44 23.74 11.11
N TYR A 217 19.25 23.38 10.58
CA TYR A 217 18.74 22.01 10.59
C TYR A 217 19.06 21.21 9.33
N GLU A 218 19.80 21.75 8.37
CA GLU A 218 20.20 21.02 7.16
C GLU A 218 21.07 19.80 7.47
N SER A 219 21.93 19.90 8.49
CA SER A 219 22.78 18.81 8.98
C SER A 219 22.15 17.98 10.11
N ASP A 220 20.97 18.33 10.59
CA ASP A 220 20.29 17.60 11.66
C ASP A 220 19.70 16.29 11.15
N LEU A 221 20.06 15.15 11.77
CA LEU A 221 19.64 13.82 11.32
C LEU A 221 18.13 13.59 11.40
N HIS A 222 17.42 14.31 12.27
CA HIS A 222 15.98 14.14 12.50
C HIS A 222 15.16 15.17 11.72
N LEU A 223 15.50 16.45 11.76
CA LEU A 223 14.71 17.54 11.20
C LEU A 223 14.99 17.80 9.72
N SER A 224 16.20 17.51 9.21
CA SER A 224 16.56 17.73 7.80
C SER A 224 15.56 17.10 6.81
N ARG A 225 15.01 15.95 7.17
CA ARG A 225 14.01 15.22 6.34
C ARG A 225 12.66 15.92 6.18
N TYR A 226 12.38 16.96 6.97
CA TYR A 226 11.11 17.71 6.92
C TYR A 226 11.26 19.10 6.30
N LEU A 227 12.48 19.63 6.19
CA LEU A 227 12.71 20.99 5.72
C LEU A 227 12.14 21.26 4.32
N HIS A 228 12.20 20.26 3.43
CA HIS A 228 11.68 20.34 2.08
C HIS A 228 10.19 20.68 2.00
N ILE A 229 9.43 20.50 3.08
CA ILE A 229 7.97 20.72 3.09
C ILE A 229 7.65 22.21 2.94
N ILE A 230 8.50 23.10 3.52
CA ILE A 230 8.25 24.55 3.49
C ILE A 230 9.43 25.36 2.96
N ARG A 231 10.62 24.77 2.79
CA ARG A 231 11.88 25.48 2.43
C ARG A 231 11.72 26.41 1.23
N ASP A 232 11.05 25.94 0.18
CA ASP A 232 10.91 26.65 -1.08
C ASP A 232 9.66 27.54 -1.13
N SER A 233 8.90 27.62 -0.03
CA SER A 233 7.73 28.48 0.06
C SER A 233 8.14 29.94 0.32
N PRO A 234 7.47 30.93 -0.27
CA PRO A 234 7.71 32.35 0.00
C PRO A 234 7.30 32.77 1.41
N VAL A 235 6.46 32.00 2.07
CA VAL A 235 5.98 32.23 3.44
C VAL A 235 6.06 30.95 4.27
N TYR A 236 6.35 31.09 5.56
CA TYR A 236 6.36 30.00 6.52
C TYR A 236 5.21 30.14 7.52
N PRO A 237 4.53 29.02 7.85
CA PRO A 237 3.44 29.04 8.82
C PRO A 237 3.99 29.21 10.23
N ILE A 238 3.40 30.10 10.99
CA ILE A 238 3.83 30.47 12.36
C ILE A 238 2.60 30.64 13.25
N ILE A 239 2.70 30.15 14.47
CA ILE A 239 1.69 30.36 15.50
C ILE A 239 2.26 31.30 16.58
N PHE A 240 1.50 32.32 16.93
CA PHE A 240 1.85 33.31 17.95
C PHE A 240 0.85 33.29 19.11
N ASP A 241 1.34 33.66 20.30
CA ASP A 241 0.49 34.03 21.42
C ASP A 241 0.13 35.55 21.39
N HIS A 242 -0.66 35.99 22.39
CA HIS A 242 -1.07 37.38 22.53
C HIS A 242 0.13 38.35 22.62
N GLN A 243 1.25 37.95 23.20
CA GLN A 243 2.46 38.77 23.31
C GLN A 243 3.34 38.72 22.05
N ARG A 244 2.85 38.13 20.96
CA ARG A 244 3.61 37.91 19.71
C ARG A 244 4.83 37.03 19.86
N ARG A 245 4.87 36.15 20.88
CA ARG A 245 5.90 35.13 20.99
C ARG A 245 5.53 33.94 20.11
N VAL A 246 6.48 33.43 19.36
CA VAL A 246 6.30 32.27 18.49
C VAL A 246 6.10 31.01 19.33
N LEU A 247 5.03 30.27 19.11
CA LEU A 247 4.77 28.97 19.72
C LEU A 247 5.39 27.84 18.90
N SER A 248 5.17 27.85 17.58
CA SER A 248 5.68 26.84 16.66
C SER A 248 5.85 27.40 15.25
N MET A 249 6.72 26.75 14.48
CA MET A 249 6.87 26.85 13.03
C MET A 249 6.49 25.50 12.39
N PRO A 250 5.20 25.22 12.19
CA PRO A 250 4.78 23.96 11.58
C PRO A 250 5.29 23.83 10.14
N PRO A 251 5.62 22.63 9.66
CA PRO A 251 5.62 21.33 10.36
C PRO A 251 7.00 21.00 10.97
N ILE A 252 7.88 21.98 11.19
CA ILE A 252 9.30 21.76 11.50
C ILE A 252 9.53 21.63 13.00
N ILE A 253 9.25 22.69 13.79
CA ILE A 253 9.68 22.73 15.19
C ILE A 253 8.85 23.69 16.05
N ASN A 254 8.71 23.34 17.33
CA ASN A 254 8.12 24.18 18.37
C ASN A 254 9.17 25.12 18.99
N SER A 255 8.70 26.13 19.69
CA SER A 255 9.53 27.05 20.49
C SER A 255 9.94 26.41 21.82
N ASN A 256 11.07 26.87 22.34
CA ASN A 256 11.60 26.39 23.62
C ASN A 256 10.83 26.94 24.85
N HIS A 257 10.28 28.17 24.78
CA HIS A 257 9.62 28.78 25.92
C HIS A 257 8.30 28.10 26.31
N SER A 258 7.60 27.51 25.34
CA SER A 258 6.34 26.81 25.55
C SER A 258 6.49 25.29 25.65
N LYS A 259 7.71 24.79 25.81
CA LYS A 259 8.03 23.37 25.90
C LYS A 259 7.28 22.69 27.03
N ILE A 260 6.60 21.58 26.75
CA ILE A 260 6.02 20.71 27.76
C ILE A 260 7.10 19.97 28.55
N THR A 261 6.83 19.71 29.83
CA THR A 261 7.70 18.98 30.77
C THR A 261 6.89 18.01 31.61
N LEU A 262 7.52 17.23 32.47
CA LEU A 262 6.82 16.36 33.44
C LEU A 262 5.97 17.16 34.45
N ASP A 263 6.30 18.43 34.67
CA ASP A 263 5.57 19.32 35.58
C ASP A 263 4.41 20.05 34.92
N THR A 264 4.31 20.02 33.59
CA THR A 264 3.22 20.62 32.85
C THR A 264 1.88 20.01 33.26
N ARG A 265 0.88 20.87 33.51
CA ARG A 265 -0.47 20.45 33.91
C ARG A 265 -1.52 20.79 32.87
N ASN A 266 -1.34 21.86 32.15
CA ASN A 266 -2.28 22.32 31.13
C ASN A 266 -1.57 22.28 29.77
N VAL A 267 -2.02 21.40 28.89
CA VAL A 267 -1.40 21.20 27.57
C VAL A 267 -2.27 21.82 26.50
N PHE A 268 -1.77 22.85 25.83
CA PHE A 268 -2.37 23.34 24.58
C PHE A 268 -1.81 22.53 23.41
N ILE A 269 -2.72 22.02 22.58
CA ILE A 269 -2.41 21.24 21.39
C ILE A 269 -2.80 22.08 20.19
N ASP A 270 -1.86 22.32 19.29
CA ASP A 270 -2.10 22.87 17.96
C ASP A 270 -1.93 21.79 16.89
N VAL A 271 -2.78 21.79 15.89
CA VAL A 271 -2.67 20.93 14.72
C VAL A 271 -2.90 21.76 13.47
N THR A 272 -1.94 21.71 12.54
CA THR A 272 -2.04 22.41 11.25
C THR A 272 -2.03 21.40 10.12
N ALA A 273 -2.79 21.66 9.04
CA ALA A 273 -2.90 20.70 7.95
C ALA A 273 -3.18 21.32 6.58
N VAL A 274 -2.92 20.51 5.56
CA VAL A 274 -3.39 20.72 4.18
C VAL A 274 -4.62 19.84 3.86
N ASP A 275 -4.97 18.93 4.77
CA ASP A 275 -6.10 17.99 4.65
C ASP A 275 -6.98 18.10 5.91
N LYS A 276 -8.20 18.64 5.76
CA LYS A 276 -9.13 18.88 6.89
C LYS A 276 -9.55 17.59 7.58
N THR A 277 -9.86 16.54 6.82
CA THR A 277 -10.29 15.26 7.40
C THR A 277 -9.21 14.64 8.30
N LYS A 278 -7.97 14.65 7.83
CA LYS A 278 -6.84 14.14 8.63
C LYS A 278 -6.50 15.03 9.82
N LEU A 279 -6.72 16.33 9.70
CA LEU A 279 -6.60 17.28 10.82
C LEU A 279 -7.47 16.84 12.00
N ASP A 280 -8.76 16.63 11.72
CA ASP A 280 -9.76 16.29 12.74
C ASP A 280 -9.46 14.91 13.36
N ILE A 281 -9.11 13.92 12.54
CA ILE A 281 -8.75 12.58 13.02
C ILE A 281 -7.52 12.63 13.94
N VAL A 282 -6.46 13.34 13.54
CA VAL A 282 -5.22 13.43 14.33
C VAL A 282 -5.48 14.09 15.67
N LEU A 283 -6.20 15.21 15.68
CA LEU A 283 -6.53 15.90 16.93
C LEU A 283 -7.38 15.01 17.85
N ASN A 284 -8.46 14.41 17.29
CA ASN A 284 -9.38 13.56 18.05
C ASN A 284 -8.66 12.35 18.66
N ILE A 285 -7.79 11.65 17.91
CA ILE A 285 -7.01 10.54 18.44
C ILE A 285 -6.12 10.99 19.58
N LEU A 286 -5.36 12.08 19.40
CA LEU A 286 -4.42 12.55 20.40
C LEU A 286 -5.12 12.92 21.72
N VAL A 287 -6.22 13.70 21.64
CA VAL A 287 -6.95 14.08 22.86
C VAL A 287 -7.71 12.92 23.49
N ALA A 288 -8.28 11.99 22.68
CA ALA A 288 -8.99 10.82 23.19
C ALA A 288 -8.06 9.87 23.97
N MET A 289 -6.80 9.71 23.51
CA MET A 289 -5.85 8.83 24.18
C MET A 289 -5.40 9.38 25.53
N PHE A 290 -5.12 10.69 25.64
CA PHE A 290 -4.50 11.29 26.82
C PHE A 290 -5.45 12.03 27.75
N SER A 291 -6.71 12.25 27.38
CA SER A 291 -7.74 12.84 28.27
C SER A 291 -8.08 11.97 29.49
N GLU A 292 -7.75 10.69 29.47
CA GLU A 292 -7.89 9.83 30.66
C GLU A 292 -7.03 10.27 31.84
N TYR A 293 -5.94 11.00 31.59
CA TYR A 293 -5.03 11.51 32.60
C TYR A 293 -5.33 12.92 33.09
N CYS A 294 -6.40 13.53 32.54
CA CYS A 294 -6.92 14.80 33.03
C CYS A 294 -7.57 14.64 34.40
N ALA A 295 -7.72 15.75 35.15
CA ALA A 295 -8.38 15.72 36.47
C ALA A 295 -9.82 15.21 36.36
N GLU A 296 -10.52 15.53 35.27
CA GLU A 296 -11.79 14.95 34.87
C GLU A 296 -11.53 14.03 33.67
N PRO A 297 -11.47 12.69 33.87
CA PRO A 297 -11.13 11.76 32.81
C PRO A 297 -12.05 11.85 31.60
N PHE A 298 -11.46 11.71 30.40
CA PHE A 298 -12.15 11.76 29.09
C PHE A 298 -12.86 13.09 28.80
N THR A 299 -12.43 14.18 29.46
CA THR A 299 -12.93 15.54 29.23
C THR A 299 -11.86 16.42 28.62
N VAL A 300 -12.20 17.12 27.54
CA VAL A 300 -11.32 17.97 26.74
C VAL A 300 -11.88 19.38 26.70
N GLU A 301 -11.04 20.40 26.89
CA GLU A 301 -11.47 21.79 26.72
C GLU A 301 -11.34 22.20 25.25
N PRO A 302 -12.44 22.63 24.61
CA PRO A 302 -12.42 23.06 23.22
C PRO A 302 -11.85 24.48 23.09
N ILE A 303 -11.41 24.81 21.87
CA ILE A 303 -11.04 26.16 21.48
C ILE A 303 -11.91 26.64 20.32
N ARG A 304 -11.99 27.97 20.13
CA ARG A 304 -12.61 28.59 18.99
C ARG A 304 -11.55 28.93 17.94
N VAL A 305 -11.75 28.50 16.72
CA VAL A 305 -10.92 28.83 15.56
C VAL A 305 -11.73 29.75 14.65
N VAL A 306 -11.20 30.94 14.35
CA VAL A 306 -11.83 31.95 13.49
C VAL A 306 -11.06 32.01 12.18
N TYR A 307 -11.71 31.67 11.08
CA TYR A 307 -11.13 31.70 9.74
C TYR A 307 -11.29 33.05 9.04
N PRO A 308 -10.48 33.34 7.97
CA PRO A 308 -10.49 34.64 7.30
C PRO A 308 -11.81 35.05 6.66
N ASP A 309 -12.66 34.09 6.32
CA ASP A 309 -14.00 34.30 5.76
C ASP A 309 -15.07 34.62 6.82
N GLY A 310 -14.67 34.66 8.09
CA GLY A 310 -15.56 34.86 9.24
C GLY A 310 -16.24 33.59 9.74
N HIS A 311 -15.90 32.41 9.15
CA HIS A 311 -16.38 31.13 9.67
C HIS A 311 -15.67 30.81 10.99
N GLU A 312 -16.45 30.34 11.97
CA GLU A 312 -15.95 29.92 13.28
C GLU A 312 -16.18 28.43 13.46
N GLU A 313 -15.14 27.73 13.91
CA GLU A 313 -15.21 26.33 14.30
C GLU A 313 -14.84 26.15 15.77
N ILE A 314 -15.55 25.26 16.45
CA ILE A 314 -15.18 24.80 17.80
C ILE A 314 -14.52 23.44 17.64
N THR A 315 -13.26 23.33 18.06
CA THR A 315 -12.46 22.10 17.94
C THR A 315 -11.96 21.63 19.30
N PRO A 316 -11.84 20.31 19.55
CA PRO A 316 -12.19 19.20 18.66
C PRO A 316 -13.69 18.95 18.59
N ASN A 317 -14.17 18.22 17.58
CA ASN A 317 -15.50 17.63 17.62
C ASN A 317 -15.37 16.16 18.09
N LEU A 318 -15.93 15.86 19.26
CA LEU A 318 -15.87 14.54 19.89
C LEU A 318 -17.22 13.78 19.78
N ASP A 319 -18.16 14.27 18.99
CA ASP A 319 -19.43 13.59 18.79
C ASP A 319 -19.26 12.26 18.07
N ALA A 320 -19.91 11.22 18.61
CA ALA A 320 -19.94 9.93 17.95
C ALA A 320 -20.76 10.01 16.65
N ARG A 321 -20.31 9.29 15.64
CA ARG A 321 -21.01 9.21 14.36
C ARG A 321 -22.01 8.05 14.39
N ARG A 322 -23.30 8.37 14.22
CA ARG A 322 -24.35 7.36 14.16
C ARG A 322 -24.42 6.67 12.82
N THR A 323 -24.45 5.34 12.83
CA THR A 323 -24.60 4.46 11.67
C THR A 323 -25.46 3.25 12.03
N LEU A 324 -25.79 2.42 11.04
CA LEU A 324 -26.62 1.23 11.20
C LEU A 324 -25.82 -0.04 10.84
N ALA A 325 -26.09 -1.12 11.54
CA ALA A 325 -25.70 -2.47 11.15
C ALA A 325 -26.97 -3.34 11.06
N HIS A 326 -27.10 -4.11 9.98
CA HIS A 326 -28.24 -4.98 9.76
C HIS A 326 -27.87 -6.43 10.10
N PRO A 327 -28.51 -7.06 11.07
CA PRO A 327 -28.31 -8.47 11.42
C PRO A 327 -28.35 -9.39 10.20
N SER A 328 -29.28 -9.18 9.29
CA SER A 328 -29.38 -9.96 8.05
C SER A 328 -28.13 -9.87 7.16
N TYR A 329 -27.53 -8.66 7.05
CA TYR A 329 -26.28 -8.45 6.31
C TYR A 329 -25.10 -9.12 7.00
N VAL A 330 -24.93 -8.89 8.32
CA VAL A 330 -23.85 -9.46 9.12
C VAL A 330 -23.89 -10.99 9.04
N ASN A 331 -25.06 -11.60 9.29
CA ASN A 331 -25.23 -13.05 9.29
C ASN A 331 -24.97 -13.66 7.91
N ARG A 332 -25.44 -13.01 6.84
CA ARG A 332 -25.18 -13.48 5.48
C ARG A 332 -23.70 -13.49 5.12
N CYS A 333 -22.93 -12.47 5.57
CA CYS A 333 -21.50 -12.37 5.27
C CYS A 333 -20.65 -13.32 6.11
N THR A 334 -21.02 -13.54 7.37
CA THR A 334 -20.24 -14.32 8.34
C THR A 334 -20.69 -15.78 8.48
N GLY A 335 -21.88 -16.09 8.03
CA GLY A 335 -22.52 -17.40 8.24
C GLY A 335 -23.09 -17.59 9.66
N LEU A 336 -23.16 -16.52 10.46
CA LEU A 336 -23.74 -16.54 11.81
C LEU A 336 -25.26 -16.43 11.77
N GLU A 337 -25.89 -16.66 12.90
CA GLU A 337 -27.35 -16.54 13.11
C GLU A 337 -27.62 -15.70 14.39
N HIS A 338 -26.96 -14.53 14.50
CA HIS A 338 -27.10 -13.63 15.64
C HIS A 338 -28.31 -12.69 15.48
N ASN A 339 -28.97 -12.42 16.60
CA ASN A 339 -30.00 -11.39 16.68
C ASN A 339 -29.37 -9.99 16.95
N ALA A 340 -30.21 -8.94 16.97
CA ALA A 340 -29.75 -7.55 17.16
C ALA A 340 -29.05 -7.33 18.52
N GLU A 341 -29.52 -7.98 19.59
CA GLU A 341 -28.91 -7.87 20.92
C GLU A 341 -27.51 -8.48 20.97
N GLU A 342 -27.34 -9.64 20.31
CA GLU A 342 -26.05 -10.33 20.26
C GLU A 342 -25.03 -9.53 19.43
N ILE A 343 -25.43 -8.99 18.30
CA ILE A 343 -24.59 -8.12 17.45
C ILE A 343 -24.23 -6.84 18.22
N ALA A 344 -25.18 -6.18 18.89
CA ALA A 344 -24.91 -5.00 19.71
C ALA A 344 -23.87 -5.30 20.81
N ARG A 345 -23.97 -6.46 21.48
CA ARG A 345 -23.01 -6.89 22.48
C ARG A 345 -21.62 -7.14 21.90
N LEU A 346 -21.52 -7.75 20.70
CA LEU A 346 -20.25 -7.98 20.02
C LEU A 346 -19.60 -6.66 19.60
N LEU A 347 -20.38 -5.72 19.05
CA LEU A 347 -19.90 -4.39 18.70
C LEU A 347 -19.42 -3.60 19.94
N ALA A 348 -20.07 -3.76 21.09
CA ALA A 348 -19.62 -3.15 22.33
C ALA A 348 -18.21 -3.63 22.73
N ARG A 349 -17.89 -4.90 22.51
CA ARG A 349 -16.54 -5.45 22.74
C ARG A 349 -15.48 -4.82 21.81
N MET A 350 -15.88 -4.25 20.69
CA MET A 350 -14.98 -3.53 19.76
C MET A 350 -14.95 -2.00 19.99
N GLY A 351 -15.55 -1.56 21.10
CA GLY A 351 -15.51 -0.16 21.54
C GLY A 351 -16.63 0.73 21.00
N HIS A 352 -17.66 0.16 20.38
CA HIS A 352 -18.83 0.91 19.93
C HIS A 352 -19.92 0.97 20.98
N ALA A 353 -20.69 2.05 20.99
CA ALA A 353 -21.96 2.07 21.73
C ALA A 353 -23.08 1.62 20.77
N ALA A 354 -23.57 0.41 20.96
CA ALA A 354 -24.55 -0.21 20.07
C ALA A 354 -25.82 -0.61 20.82
N THR A 355 -26.98 -0.35 20.23
CA THR A 355 -28.30 -0.70 20.77
C THR A 355 -29.17 -1.32 19.71
N PRO A 356 -29.99 -2.34 20.02
CA PRO A 356 -31.00 -2.84 19.10
C PRO A 356 -31.94 -1.72 18.66
N GLY A 357 -32.21 -1.65 17.36
CA GLY A 357 -33.15 -0.73 16.73
C GLY A 357 -34.49 -1.40 16.41
N GLY A 358 -34.87 -1.41 15.12
CA GLY A 358 -36.03 -2.14 14.61
C GLY A 358 -35.78 -3.64 14.45
N ASP A 359 -36.64 -4.32 13.66
CA ASP A 359 -36.60 -5.79 13.50
C ASP A 359 -35.28 -6.30 12.88
N ASP A 360 -34.63 -5.52 12.01
CA ASP A 360 -33.35 -5.86 11.34
C ASP A 360 -32.37 -4.69 11.45
N GLU A 361 -32.29 -4.02 12.59
CA GLU A 361 -31.40 -2.87 12.77
C GLU A 361 -30.70 -2.88 14.14
N VAL A 362 -29.43 -2.55 14.13
CA VAL A 362 -28.64 -2.16 15.30
C VAL A 362 -28.14 -0.74 15.06
N VAL A 363 -28.52 0.17 15.95
CA VAL A 363 -28.02 1.55 15.95
C VAL A 363 -26.66 1.58 16.62
N VAL A 364 -25.66 2.07 15.91
CA VAL A 364 -24.27 2.09 16.37
C VAL A 364 -23.75 3.51 16.40
N ASP A 365 -23.38 3.98 17.60
CA ASP A 365 -22.65 5.22 17.77
C ASP A 365 -21.14 4.91 17.75
N VAL A 366 -20.49 5.22 16.62
CA VAL A 366 -19.08 4.99 16.36
C VAL A 366 -18.27 6.11 17.01
N PRO A 367 -17.35 5.81 17.95
CA PRO A 367 -16.56 6.84 18.62
C PRO A 367 -15.56 7.49 17.67
N VAL A 368 -15.13 8.70 17.99
CA VAL A 368 -14.13 9.47 17.19
C VAL A 368 -12.78 8.79 17.08
N THR A 369 -12.51 7.80 17.94
CA THR A 369 -11.29 6.97 17.90
C THR A 369 -11.29 5.92 16.81
N ARG A 370 -12.47 5.67 16.17
CA ARG A 370 -12.66 4.67 15.11
C ARG A 370 -13.00 5.36 13.76
N PRO A 371 -12.08 6.14 13.19
CA PRO A 371 -12.28 6.79 11.89
C PRO A 371 -12.23 5.80 10.71
N ASP A 372 -11.79 4.57 10.96
CA ASP A 372 -11.74 3.44 10.02
C ASP A 372 -13.14 2.90 9.66
N ILE A 373 -14.13 3.05 10.54
CA ILE A 373 -15.49 2.58 10.29
C ILE A 373 -16.20 3.55 9.34
N LEU A 374 -16.26 3.22 8.08
CA LEU A 374 -16.84 4.06 7.02
C LEU A 374 -18.14 3.50 6.46
N HIS A 375 -18.30 2.19 6.53
CA HIS A 375 -19.43 1.45 5.96
C HIS A 375 -19.86 0.33 6.91
N GLU A 376 -21.04 -0.24 6.68
CA GLU A 376 -21.58 -1.38 7.43
C GLU A 376 -20.66 -2.61 7.39
N CYS A 377 -19.88 -2.80 6.31
CA CYS A 377 -18.93 -3.91 6.24
C CYS A 377 -17.82 -3.84 7.29
N ASP A 378 -17.45 -2.64 7.74
CA ASP A 378 -16.46 -2.46 8.80
C ASP A 378 -17.04 -2.89 10.17
N LEU A 379 -18.35 -2.65 10.39
CA LEU A 379 -19.06 -3.16 11.57
C LEU A 379 -19.24 -4.67 11.51
N MET A 380 -19.50 -5.23 10.34
CA MET A 380 -19.57 -6.69 10.15
C MET A 380 -18.23 -7.34 10.46
N GLU A 381 -17.12 -6.75 10.04
CA GLU A 381 -15.77 -7.22 10.38
C GLU A 381 -15.53 -7.19 11.89
N ASP A 382 -15.89 -6.08 12.57
CA ASP A 382 -15.79 -5.98 14.03
C ASP A 382 -16.63 -7.04 14.74
N VAL A 383 -17.83 -7.36 14.25
CA VAL A 383 -18.65 -8.46 14.79
C VAL A 383 -17.94 -9.79 14.63
N ALA A 384 -17.34 -10.06 13.45
CA ALA A 384 -16.62 -11.30 13.20
C ALA A 384 -15.37 -11.43 14.10
N VAL A 385 -14.62 -10.35 14.30
CA VAL A 385 -13.49 -10.29 15.24
C VAL A 385 -13.96 -10.57 16.68
N ALA A 386 -15.00 -9.87 17.14
CA ALA A 386 -15.52 -10.05 18.50
C ALA A 386 -16.13 -11.44 18.75
N HIS A 387 -16.71 -12.07 17.72
CA HIS A 387 -17.17 -13.46 17.78
C HIS A 387 -16.00 -14.45 17.82
N GLY A 388 -14.91 -14.12 17.14
CA GLY A 388 -13.72 -14.94 16.95
C GLY A 388 -13.73 -15.65 15.59
N PHE A 389 -12.76 -15.34 14.75
CA PHE A 389 -12.67 -15.91 13.39
C PHE A 389 -12.60 -17.44 13.36
N ASP A 390 -11.95 -18.06 14.35
CA ASP A 390 -11.86 -19.52 14.46
C ASP A 390 -13.20 -20.20 14.79
N ASN A 391 -14.15 -19.42 15.32
CA ASN A 391 -15.49 -19.89 15.67
C ASN A 391 -16.52 -19.72 14.54
N LEU A 392 -16.12 -19.05 13.44
CA LEU A 392 -17.02 -18.86 12.30
C LEU A 392 -17.37 -20.21 11.64
N PRO A 393 -18.66 -20.43 11.28
CA PRO A 393 -19.08 -21.69 10.66
C PRO A 393 -18.47 -21.87 9.28
N LYS A 394 -17.84 -23.03 9.06
CA LYS A 394 -17.26 -23.40 7.76
C LYS A 394 -18.26 -24.29 7.02
N THR A 395 -18.94 -23.73 6.04
CA THR A 395 -19.96 -24.44 5.24
C THR A 395 -19.58 -24.45 3.76
N PHE A 396 -20.05 -25.48 3.05
CA PHE A 396 -19.99 -25.46 1.60
C PHE A 396 -21.06 -24.51 1.03
N PRO A 397 -20.77 -23.76 -0.06
CA PRO A 397 -21.77 -22.95 -0.73
C PRO A 397 -22.98 -23.78 -1.15
N ALA A 398 -24.18 -23.21 -1.06
CA ALA A 398 -25.41 -23.87 -1.50
C ALA A 398 -25.45 -24.15 -3.01
N THR A 399 -24.71 -23.34 -3.78
CA THR A 399 -24.56 -23.50 -5.23
C THR A 399 -23.14 -23.91 -5.57
N ASN A 400 -22.98 -24.94 -6.40
CA ASN A 400 -21.68 -25.33 -6.90
C ASN A 400 -21.22 -24.33 -7.98
N THR A 401 -19.95 -23.92 -7.89
CA THR A 401 -19.32 -23.23 -9.01
C THR A 401 -18.94 -24.27 -10.08
N VAL A 402 -19.16 -23.92 -11.36
CA VAL A 402 -18.67 -24.73 -12.47
C VAL A 402 -17.23 -24.28 -12.75
N GLY A 403 -16.27 -25.12 -12.36
CA GLY A 403 -14.87 -24.93 -12.72
C GLY A 403 -14.62 -25.42 -14.13
N ALA A 404 -14.18 -24.54 -15.02
CA ALA A 404 -13.69 -24.92 -16.35
C ALA A 404 -12.29 -24.34 -16.55
N PRO A 405 -11.34 -25.11 -17.12
CA PRO A 405 -10.03 -24.55 -17.49
C PRO A 405 -10.22 -23.48 -18.56
N LEU A 406 -9.45 -22.41 -18.47
CA LEU A 406 -9.41 -21.41 -19.54
C LEU A 406 -8.75 -22.02 -20.78
N ALA A 407 -9.39 -21.90 -21.93
CA ALA A 407 -8.90 -22.45 -23.20
C ALA A 407 -7.46 -21.99 -23.51
N ILE A 408 -7.13 -20.72 -23.23
CA ILE A 408 -5.79 -20.18 -23.42
C ILE A 408 -4.73 -20.89 -22.56
N ASN A 409 -5.06 -21.32 -21.35
CA ASN A 409 -4.14 -22.05 -20.48
C ASN A 409 -3.90 -23.47 -21.02
N THR A 410 -4.95 -24.16 -21.42
CA THR A 410 -4.84 -25.48 -22.06
C THR A 410 -4.01 -25.41 -23.34
N LEU A 411 -4.25 -24.39 -24.18
CA LEU A 411 -3.47 -24.17 -25.40
C LEU A 411 -2.00 -23.86 -25.06
N GLY A 412 -1.75 -23.01 -24.06
CA GLY A 412 -0.40 -22.72 -23.56
C GLY A 412 0.34 -23.99 -23.12
N ASP A 413 -0.31 -24.88 -22.36
CA ASP A 413 0.27 -26.15 -21.90
C ASP A 413 0.61 -27.08 -23.06
N ILE A 414 -0.23 -27.18 -24.07
CA ILE A 414 0.04 -27.95 -25.29
C ILE A 414 1.31 -27.42 -25.98
N ILE A 415 1.40 -26.11 -26.19
CA ILE A 415 2.55 -25.47 -26.84
C ILE A 415 3.84 -25.66 -26.04
N ARG A 416 3.77 -25.55 -24.70
CA ARG A 416 4.91 -25.79 -23.81
C ARG A 416 5.46 -27.21 -23.96
N GLN A 417 4.58 -28.20 -23.96
CA GLN A 417 4.94 -29.60 -24.18
C GLN A 417 5.60 -29.82 -25.55
N GLU A 418 5.02 -29.24 -26.61
CA GLU A 418 5.54 -29.37 -27.96
C GLU A 418 6.91 -28.72 -28.14
N CYS A 419 7.15 -27.55 -27.53
CA CYS A 419 8.48 -26.93 -27.49
C CYS A 419 9.49 -27.84 -26.75
N ALA A 420 9.12 -28.40 -25.60
CA ALA A 420 9.96 -29.31 -24.84
C ALA A 420 10.28 -30.59 -25.63
N TYR A 421 9.31 -31.21 -26.31
CA TYR A 421 9.51 -32.37 -27.18
C TYR A 421 10.39 -32.06 -28.41
N ALA A 422 10.44 -30.79 -28.84
CA ALA A 422 11.37 -30.32 -29.86
C ALA A 422 12.81 -30.10 -29.36
N GLY A 423 13.06 -30.35 -28.07
CA GLY A 423 14.39 -30.21 -27.46
C GLY A 423 14.70 -28.79 -26.93
N TRP A 424 13.68 -27.95 -26.76
CA TRP A 424 13.82 -26.60 -26.20
C TRP A 424 13.63 -26.63 -24.70
N ILE A 425 14.32 -25.70 -23.98
CA ILE A 425 14.29 -25.59 -22.52
C ILE A 425 13.37 -24.43 -22.15
N GLU A 426 12.36 -24.71 -21.33
CA GLU A 426 11.48 -23.68 -20.80
C GLU A 426 12.20 -22.79 -19.79
N THR A 427 11.96 -21.49 -19.88
CA THR A 427 12.48 -20.52 -18.92
C THR A 427 11.34 -19.64 -18.44
N LEU A 428 11.47 -19.10 -17.22
CA LEU A 428 10.47 -18.24 -16.58
C LEU A 428 11.12 -16.91 -16.14
N PRO A 429 11.45 -16.02 -17.09
CA PRO A 429 11.98 -14.70 -16.80
C PRO A 429 10.98 -13.82 -16.04
N LEU A 430 11.48 -12.77 -15.39
CA LEU A 430 10.64 -11.80 -14.69
C LEU A 430 9.76 -11.00 -15.67
N ILE A 431 8.55 -10.67 -15.22
CA ILE A 431 7.58 -9.88 -15.99
C ILE A 431 8.00 -8.41 -16.08
N LEU A 432 8.68 -7.90 -15.04
CA LEU A 432 9.21 -6.55 -15.00
C LEU A 432 10.60 -6.50 -15.61
N CYS A 433 10.87 -5.45 -16.37
CA CYS A 433 12.16 -5.19 -16.98
C CYS A 433 12.49 -3.69 -16.97
N SER A 434 13.72 -3.35 -17.33
CA SER A 434 14.08 -1.94 -17.52
C SER A 434 13.44 -1.39 -18.79
N HIS A 435 13.24 -0.09 -18.83
CA HIS A 435 12.77 0.60 -20.03
C HIS A 435 13.70 0.36 -21.23
N ASP A 436 15.00 0.38 -20.99
CA ASP A 436 16.01 0.16 -22.03
C ASP A 436 15.97 -1.26 -22.60
N GLU A 437 15.80 -2.29 -21.78
CA GLU A 437 15.65 -3.69 -22.22
C GLU A 437 14.42 -3.88 -23.10
N ASN A 438 13.31 -3.21 -22.77
CA ASN A 438 12.06 -3.35 -23.51
C ASN A 438 12.10 -2.61 -24.88
N PHE A 439 12.86 -1.52 -24.98
CA PHE A 439 12.86 -0.65 -26.15
C PHE A 439 14.25 -0.47 -26.79
N ARG A 440 15.14 0.30 -26.18
CA ARG A 440 16.41 0.72 -26.78
C ARG A 440 17.31 -0.46 -27.14
N PHE A 441 17.46 -1.43 -26.23
CA PHE A 441 18.30 -2.62 -26.47
C PHE A 441 17.76 -3.47 -27.60
N MET A 442 16.43 -3.48 -27.78
CA MET A 442 15.76 -4.16 -28.89
C MET A 442 15.67 -3.32 -30.16
N LYS A 443 16.30 -2.15 -30.21
CA LYS A 443 16.22 -1.17 -31.30
C LYS A 443 14.77 -0.71 -31.61
N ARG A 444 13.88 -0.78 -30.60
CA ARG A 444 12.48 -0.35 -30.68
C ARG A 444 12.34 1.05 -30.12
N LYS A 445 11.45 1.85 -30.70
CA LYS A 445 11.08 3.18 -30.18
C LYS A 445 9.92 3.07 -29.21
N ASP A 446 10.00 3.75 -28.09
CA ASP A 446 8.87 3.92 -27.19
C ASP A 446 8.03 5.13 -27.65
N ASP A 447 6.81 4.87 -28.10
CA ASP A 447 5.81 5.89 -28.43
C ASP A 447 4.99 6.33 -27.20
N LYS A 448 5.30 5.80 -26.01
CA LYS A 448 4.63 6.02 -24.73
C LYS A 448 3.16 5.55 -24.67
N THR A 449 2.67 4.93 -25.73
CA THR A 449 1.27 4.47 -25.82
C THR A 449 1.08 3.01 -25.41
N LYS A 450 2.13 2.17 -25.50
CA LYS A 450 2.02 0.73 -25.37
C LYS A 450 2.43 0.21 -24.00
N ALA A 451 3.59 0.62 -23.47
CA ALA A 451 4.14 0.03 -22.25
C ALA A 451 3.49 0.59 -21.00
N ILE A 452 3.20 -0.30 -20.06
CA ILE A 452 2.76 0.03 -18.70
C ILE A 452 4.00 0.38 -17.89
N VAL A 453 4.05 1.59 -17.33
CA VAL A 453 5.18 2.12 -16.56
C VAL A 453 4.82 2.14 -15.07
N LEU A 454 5.70 1.62 -14.22
CA LEU A 454 5.51 1.64 -12.78
C LEU A 454 5.76 3.04 -12.21
N GLY A 455 4.88 3.52 -11.32
CA GLY A 455 5.02 4.83 -10.69
C GLY A 455 6.19 4.92 -9.70
N ASN A 456 6.49 3.82 -8.97
CA ASN A 456 7.57 3.76 -7.99
C ASN A 456 8.37 2.46 -8.15
N PRO A 457 9.20 2.30 -9.19
CA PRO A 457 10.01 1.12 -9.36
C PRO A 457 11.09 1.08 -8.28
N LYS A 458 11.30 -0.08 -7.65
CA LYS A 458 12.33 -0.26 -6.62
C LYS A 458 13.74 -0.05 -7.17
N THR A 459 13.97 -0.47 -8.41
CA THR A 459 15.23 -0.32 -9.13
C THR A 459 14.96 0.01 -10.59
N ALA A 460 15.99 0.50 -11.29
CA ALA A 460 15.91 0.75 -12.74
C ALA A 460 15.62 -0.51 -13.57
N GLU A 461 15.87 -1.71 -13.01
CA GLU A 461 15.59 -2.99 -13.68
C GLU A 461 14.09 -3.35 -13.72
N PHE A 462 13.24 -2.67 -12.93
CA PHE A 462 11.81 -3.00 -12.79
C PHE A 462 10.91 -1.81 -13.12
N GLN A 463 11.23 -1.06 -14.18
CA GLN A 463 10.55 0.18 -14.53
C GLN A 463 9.25 -0.03 -15.31
N VAL A 464 9.19 -1.08 -16.15
CA VAL A 464 8.07 -1.33 -17.04
C VAL A 464 7.63 -2.79 -17.01
N VAL A 465 6.35 -3.02 -17.33
CA VAL A 465 5.87 -4.36 -17.64
C VAL A 465 6.28 -4.70 -19.09
N ARG A 466 6.84 -5.88 -19.29
CA ARG A 466 7.34 -6.33 -20.59
C ARG A 466 6.27 -6.31 -21.67
N THR A 467 6.62 -5.89 -22.87
CA THR A 467 5.77 -5.93 -24.09
C THR A 467 6.21 -7.02 -25.06
N SER A 468 7.24 -7.80 -24.72
CA SER A 468 7.83 -8.88 -25.52
C SER A 468 8.51 -9.88 -24.59
N LEU A 469 8.58 -11.15 -24.99
CA LEU A 469 9.27 -12.20 -24.24
C LEU A 469 10.77 -12.24 -24.57
N ILE A 470 11.19 -11.74 -25.74
CA ILE A 470 12.59 -11.84 -26.22
C ILE A 470 13.59 -11.21 -25.24
N PRO A 471 13.39 -10.02 -24.64
CA PRO A 471 14.36 -9.45 -23.71
C PRO A 471 14.64 -10.35 -22.50
N GLY A 472 13.61 -10.99 -21.95
CA GLY A 472 13.75 -11.94 -20.84
C GLY A 472 14.56 -13.18 -21.22
N LEU A 473 14.30 -13.73 -22.42
CA LEU A 473 15.05 -14.88 -22.96
C LEU A 473 16.51 -14.51 -23.20
N LEU A 474 16.81 -13.31 -23.73
CA LEU A 474 18.20 -12.84 -23.93
C LEU A 474 18.92 -12.64 -22.59
N LYS A 475 18.26 -12.09 -21.58
CA LYS A 475 18.83 -12.03 -20.22
C LYS A 475 19.15 -13.42 -19.67
N THR A 476 18.28 -14.39 -19.90
CA THR A 476 18.52 -15.78 -19.50
C THR A 476 19.74 -16.35 -20.18
N LEU A 477 19.92 -16.14 -21.48
CA LEU A 477 21.13 -16.55 -22.20
C LEU A 477 22.40 -15.88 -21.66
N ARG A 478 22.34 -14.58 -21.36
CA ARG A 478 23.44 -13.82 -20.76
C ARG A 478 23.93 -14.42 -19.46
N GLU A 479 23.00 -14.74 -18.56
CA GLU A 479 23.34 -15.31 -17.25
C GLU A 479 23.83 -16.76 -17.35
N ASN A 480 23.51 -17.44 -18.45
CA ASN A 480 23.86 -18.84 -18.71
C ASN A 480 24.97 -19.04 -19.75
N LYS A 481 25.72 -17.98 -20.12
CA LYS A 481 26.75 -18.05 -21.17
C LYS A 481 27.91 -19.05 -20.94
N LYS A 482 27.99 -19.65 -19.76
CA LYS A 482 28.94 -20.72 -19.44
C LYS A 482 28.49 -22.13 -19.89
N HIS A 483 27.21 -22.27 -20.24
CA HIS A 483 26.67 -23.54 -20.72
C HIS A 483 27.08 -23.83 -22.16
N ALA A 484 27.06 -25.12 -22.50
CA ALA A 484 27.42 -25.59 -23.84
C ALA A 484 26.43 -25.09 -24.90
N LEU A 485 26.92 -24.80 -26.08
CA LEU A 485 26.14 -24.52 -27.27
C LEU A 485 25.73 -25.81 -27.99
N PRO A 486 24.59 -25.88 -28.65
CA PRO A 486 23.59 -24.83 -28.80
C PRO A 486 22.76 -24.64 -27.53
N MET A 487 22.30 -23.37 -27.27
CA MET A 487 21.30 -23.07 -26.28
C MET A 487 19.96 -22.78 -26.99
N GLN A 488 18.91 -23.49 -26.58
CA GLN A 488 17.56 -23.41 -27.14
C GLN A 488 16.61 -23.15 -25.97
N VAL A 489 16.14 -21.92 -25.83
CA VAL A 489 15.29 -21.50 -24.72
C VAL A 489 13.96 -20.96 -25.23
N PHE A 490 12.88 -21.23 -24.52
CA PHE A 490 11.56 -20.73 -24.84
C PHE A 490 10.78 -20.32 -23.59
N GLU A 491 9.71 -19.56 -23.82
CA GLU A 491 8.72 -19.16 -22.82
C GLU A 491 7.36 -19.08 -23.47
N VAL A 492 6.32 -19.54 -22.75
CA VAL A 492 4.91 -19.33 -23.10
C VAL A 492 4.26 -18.58 -21.95
N SER A 493 4.06 -17.28 -22.10
CA SER A 493 3.62 -16.42 -21.00
C SER A 493 2.99 -15.13 -21.50
N ASP A 494 2.47 -14.34 -20.54
CA ASP A 494 1.82 -13.08 -20.87
C ASP A 494 2.81 -11.93 -21.00
N VAL A 495 2.51 -11.07 -21.95
CA VAL A 495 2.98 -9.70 -22.07
C VAL A 495 1.82 -8.75 -21.81
N ALA A 496 2.08 -7.46 -21.53
CA ALA A 496 0.99 -6.54 -21.22
C ALA A 496 1.11 -5.20 -21.96
N PHE A 497 -0.02 -4.65 -22.32
CA PHE A 497 -0.13 -3.40 -23.06
C PHE A 497 -1.12 -2.45 -22.40
N LYS A 498 -0.87 -1.13 -22.51
CA LYS A 498 -1.92 -0.14 -22.25
C LYS A 498 -3.05 -0.34 -23.24
N ASP A 499 -4.28 -0.29 -22.76
CA ASP A 499 -5.47 -0.38 -23.58
C ASP A 499 -6.54 0.63 -23.12
N PRO A 500 -6.66 1.77 -23.77
CA PRO A 500 -7.63 2.79 -23.41
C PRO A 500 -9.09 2.39 -23.70
N THR A 501 -9.33 1.29 -24.43
CA THR A 501 -10.66 0.78 -24.69
C THR A 501 -11.20 -0.05 -23.52
N GLU A 502 -10.30 -0.62 -22.70
CA GLU A 502 -10.63 -1.32 -21.47
C GLU A 502 -10.83 -0.29 -20.33
N LYS A 503 -12.09 0.07 -20.08
CA LYS A 503 -12.44 1.19 -19.18
C LYS A 503 -12.06 0.99 -17.71
N GLN A 504 -12.01 -0.24 -17.24
CA GLN A 504 -11.74 -0.52 -15.82
C GLN A 504 -10.25 -0.66 -15.54
N ARG A 505 -9.56 -1.50 -16.30
CA ARG A 505 -8.15 -1.84 -16.08
C ARG A 505 -7.19 -0.94 -16.85
N MET A 506 -7.65 -0.31 -17.95
CA MET A 506 -6.84 0.51 -18.87
C MET A 506 -5.62 -0.26 -19.44
N ALA A 507 -5.67 -1.59 -19.36
CA ALA A 507 -4.59 -2.49 -19.76
C ALA A 507 -5.16 -3.85 -20.16
N ARG A 508 -4.45 -4.55 -21.05
CA ARG A 508 -4.72 -5.93 -21.39
C ARG A 508 -3.45 -6.78 -21.37
N ASN A 509 -3.61 -8.06 -21.09
CA ASN A 509 -2.57 -9.08 -21.29
C ASN A 509 -2.75 -9.75 -22.65
N GLU A 510 -1.65 -10.24 -23.21
CA GLU A 510 -1.64 -11.10 -24.39
C GLU A 510 -0.72 -12.29 -24.12
N ARG A 511 -1.19 -13.51 -24.41
CA ARG A 511 -0.38 -14.72 -24.28
C ARG A 511 0.49 -14.88 -25.51
N HIS A 512 1.82 -14.85 -25.32
CA HIS A 512 2.80 -15.03 -26.37
C HIS A 512 3.59 -16.35 -26.22
N VAL A 513 4.13 -16.81 -27.34
CA VAL A 513 5.20 -17.83 -27.40
C VAL A 513 6.45 -17.11 -27.86
N GLY A 514 7.51 -17.20 -27.06
CA GLY A 514 8.84 -16.69 -27.40
C GLY A 514 9.87 -17.80 -27.41
N ALA A 515 10.79 -17.80 -28.36
CA ALA A 515 11.88 -18.76 -28.41
C ALA A 515 13.16 -18.11 -28.96
N VAL A 516 14.31 -18.46 -28.39
CA VAL A 516 15.62 -17.98 -28.84
C VAL A 516 16.59 -19.15 -28.96
N TYR A 517 17.18 -19.27 -30.13
CA TYR A 517 18.28 -20.18 -30.44
C TYR A 517 19.61 -19.43 -30.46
N CYS A 518 20.61 -19.93 -29.76
CA CYS A 518 21.95 -19.35 -29.70
C CYS A 518 23.01 -20.44 -30.01
N ASN A 519 23.84 -20.18 -31.01
CA ASN A 519 24.91 -21.09 -31.38
C ASN A 519 26.03 -20.35 -32.13
N LYS A 520 27.07 -21.07 -32.57
CA LYS A 520 28.13 -20.55 -33.46
C LYS A 520 27.61 -20.09 -34.82
N THR A 521 26.47 -20.61 -35.28
CA THR A 521 25.72 -20.19 -36.47
C THR A 521 24.37 -19.59 -36.06
N ALA A 522 23.80 -18.71 -36.88
CA ALA A 522 22.59 -17.98 -36.55
C ALA A 522 21.35 -18.90 -36.35
N GLY A 523 21.22 -19.98 -37.11
CA GLY A 523 20.15 -20.98 -36.96
C GLY A 523 18.74 -20.47 -37.25
N PHE A 524 18.56 -19.63 -38.28
CA PHE A 524 17.24 -19.19 -38.72
C PHE A 524 16.32 -20.38 -39.02
N GLU A 525 16.86 -21.40 -39.66
CA GLU A 525 16.19 -22.67 -40.00
C GLU A 525 15.69 -23.43 -38.78
N VAL A 526 16.37 -23.29 -37.62
CA VAL A 526 15.98 -23.97 -36.38
C VAL A 526 14.74 -23.32 -35.77
N VAL A 527 14.70 -21.99 -35.68
CA VAL A 527 13.50 -21.27 -35.19
C VAL A 527 12.32 -21.37 -36.16
N HIS A 528 12.60 -21.42 -37.47
CA HIS A 528 11.58 -21.66 -38.49
C HIS A 528 10.99 -23.06 -38.37
N GLY A 529 11.85 -24.09 -38.18
CA GLY A 529 11.40 -25.47 -37.96
C GLY A 529 10.55 -25.62 -36.68
N LEU A 530 10.88 -24.87 -35.61
CA LEU A 530 10.02 -24.82 -34.42
C LEU A 530 8.64 -24.22 -34.77
N LEU A 531 8.61 -23.10 -35.49
CA LEU A 531 7.35 -22.48 -35.93
C LEU A 531 6.52 -23.47 -36.74
N ASP A 532 7.12 -24.15 -37.75
CA ASP A 532 6.41 -25.13 -38.59
C ASP A 532 5.82 -26.26 -37.74
N LYS A 533 6.56 -26.78 -36.75
CA LYS A 533 6.08 -27.80 -35.82
C LYS A 533 4.89 -27.29 -35.00
N LEU A 534 4.96 -26.09 -34.44
CA LEU A 534 3.89 -25.51 -33.62
C LEU A 534 2.64 -25.27 -34.48
N MET A 535 2.77 -24.75 -35.70
CA MET A 535 1.66 -24.54 -36.62
C MET A 535 1.03 -25.87 -37.04
N LEU A 536 1.82 -26.92 -37.22
CA LEU A 536 1.30 -28.26 -37.49
C LEU A 536 0.47 -28.80 -36.30
N THR A 537 0.95 -28.62 -35.08
CA THR A 537 0.22 -28.98 -33.86
C THR A 537 -1.12 -28.23 -33.76
N LEU A 538 -1.12 -26.95 -34.13
CA LEU A 538 -2.32 -26.11 -34.16
C LEU A 538 -3.24 -26.41 -35.38
N SER A 539 -2.86 -27.36 -36.24
CA SER A 539 -3.59 -27.68 -37.49
C SER A 539 -3.71 -26.49 -38.46
N ILE A 540 -2.71 -25.61 -38.46
CA ILE A 540 -2.60 -24.46 -39.34
C ILE A 540 -1.62 -24.77 -40.47
N PRO A 541 -2.07 -25.08 -41.70
CA PRO A 541 -1.19 -25.41 -42.81
C PRO A 541 -0.44 -24.17 -43.32
N ARG A 542 0.77 -24.39 -43.83
CA ARG A 542 1.48 -23.37 -44.58
C ARG A 542 0.81 -23.15 -45.94
N ILE A 543 0.56 -21.91 -46.30
CA ILE A 543 -0.08 -21.51 -47.55
C ILE A 543 0.79 -20.58 -48.37
N ASP A 544 0.57 -20.50 -49.68
CA ASP A 544 1.11 -19.42 -50.50
C ASP A 544 0.33 -18.12 -50.18
N ARG A 545 1.01 -17.03 -50.07
CA ARG A 545 0.42 -15.71 -49.84
C ARG A 545 -0.62 -15.35 -50.89
N ASN A 546 -0.38 -15.75 -52.14
CA ASN A 546 -1.20 -15.41 -53.29
C ASN A 546 -2.35 -16.41 -53.50
N ASP A 547 -2.42 -17.49 -52.71
CA ASP A 547 -3.51 -18.45 -52.76
C ASP A 547 -4.77 -17.86 -52.12
N THR A 548 -5.68 -17.39 -52.96
CA THR A 548 -6.96 -16.81 -52.53
C THR A 548 -8.00 -17.86 -52.18
N THR A 549 -7.74 -19.15 -52.43
CA THR A 549 -8.65 -20.25 -52.15
C THR A 549 -8.49 -20.82 -50.75
N ALA A 550 -7.32 -20.66 -50.12
CA ALA A 550 -7.07 -21.11 -48.78
C ALA A 550 -7.81 -20.25 -47.75
N LYS A 551 -8.74 -20.83 -47.01
CA LYS A 551 -9.50 -20.16 -45.94
C LYS A 551 -8.76 -20.08 -44.61
N VAL A 552 -7.85 -21.02 -44.37
CA VAL A 552 -7.06 -21.11 -43.11
C VAL A 552 -5.63 -21.47 -43.49
N GLY A 553 -4.67 -20.81 -42.85
CA GLY A 553 -3.26 -21.10 -43.03
C GLY A 553 -2.37 -19.97 -42.54
N TYR A 554 -1.06 -20.23 -42.54
CA TYR A 554 -0.07 -19.19 -42.25
C TYR A 554 0.93 -19.06 -43.40
N TYR A 555 1.54 -17.87 -43.49
CA TYR A 555 2.63 -17.61 -44.43
C TYR A 555 3.61 -16.58 -43.83
N LEU A 556 4.79 -16.55 -44.37
CA LEU A 556 5.84 -15.65 -43.99
C LEU A 556 6.00 -14.52 -45.01
N LYS A 557 6.20 -13.32 -44.54
CA LYS A 557 6.50 -12.13 -45.34
C LYS A 557 7.73 -11.46 -44.81
N GLU A 558 8.67 -11.10 -45.66
CA GLU A 558 9.85 -10.29 -45.28
C GLU A 558 9.44 -9.02 -44.50
N THR A 559 10.19 -8.69 -43.47
CA THR A 559 9.96 -7.50 -42.64
C THR A 559 11.27 -6.77 -42.33
N ASP A 560 11.17 -5.43 -42.21
CA ASP A 560 12.27 -4.54 -41.84
C ASP A 560 12.31 -4.20 -40.35
N ASP A 561 11.85 -5.13 -39.47
CA ASP A 561 11.94 -4.92 -38.01
C ASP A 561 13.41 -4.77 -37.57
N ALA A 562 13.74 -3.58 -37.03
CA ALA A 562 15.08 -3.21 -36.65
C ALA A 562 15.70 -4.10 -35.53
N THR A 563 14.89 -4.87 -34.81
CA THR A 563 15.35 -5.87 -33.83
C THR A 563 16.16 -6.96 -34.50
N PHE A 564 15.89 -7.25 -35.76
CA PHE A 564 16.53 -8.32 -36.52
C PHE A 564 17.55 -7.79 -37.52
N PHE A 565 18.38 -8.71 -38.02
CA PHE A 565 19.38 -8.41 -39.05
C PHE A 565 18.64 -8.16 -40.39
N PRO A 566 18.99 -7.08 -41.12
CA PRO A 566 18.34 -6.75 -42.40
C PRO A 566 18.34 -7.93 -43.39
N GLY A 567 17.20 -8.19 -44.02
CA GLY A 567 17.03 -9.29 -44.99
C GLY A 567 17.07 -10.70 -44.35
N ARG A 568 17.03 -10.80 -43.01
CA ARG A 568 17.03 -12.06 -42.25
C ARG A 568 15.89 -12.14 -41.24
N ALA A 569 14.75 -11.50 -41.56
CA ALA A 569 13.57 -11.49 -40.71
C ALA A 569 12.30 -11.67 -41.54
N ALA A 570 11.30 -12.28 -40.92
CA ALA A 570 9.98 -12.45 -41.50
C ALA A 570 8.89 -12.17 -40.45
N ALA A 571 7.83 -11.51 -40.91
CA ALA A 571 6.59 -11.42 -40.18
C ALA A 571 5.73 -12.67 -40.46
N ILE A 572 5.07 -13.17 -39.42
CA ILE A 572 4.17 -14.31 -39.46
C ILE A 572 2.76 -13.81 -39.65
N PHE A 573 2.11 -14.19 -40.75
CA PHE A 573 0.74 -13.84 -41.02
C PHE A 573 -0.17 -15.07 -40.89
N LEU A 574 -1.29 -14.90 -40.21
CA LEU A 574 -2.35 -15.87 -40.09
C LEU A 574 -3.50 -15.44 -40.97
N ARG A 575 -4.04 -16.37 -41.79
CA ARG A 575 -5.31 -16.27 -42.47
C ARG A 575 -6.29 -17.22 -41.80
N ARG A 576 -7.43 -16.72 -41.34
CA ARG A 576 -8.48 -17.52 -40.73
C ARG A 576 -9.82 -16.82 -40.93
N THR A 577 -10.76 -17.49 -41.55
CA THR A 577 -12.17 -17.05 -41.61
C THR A 577 -12.91 -17.72 -40.47
N PHE A 578 -13.53 -16.93 -39.61
CA PHE A 578 -14.35 -17.43 -38.50
C PHE A 578 -15.79 -17.65 -39.02
N GLU A 579 -16.22 -18.88 -39.02
CA GLU A 579 -17.63 -19.24 -39.19
C GLU A 579 -18.13 -19.79 -37.83
N ASN A 580 -18.45 -18.91 -36.88
CA ASN A 580 -19.11 -19.33 -35.65
C ASN A 580 -20.63 -19.28 -35.85
N ALA A 581 -21.30 -20.41 -35.62
CA ALA A 581 -22.75 -20.53 -35.73
C ALA A 581 -23.55 -19.74 -34.68
N ASP A 582 -22.90 -19.25 -33.62
CA ASP A 582 -23.50 -18.55 -32.48
C ASP A 582 -23.08 -17.07 -32.34
N GLY A 583 -22.20 -16.56 -33.22
CA GLY A 583 -21.74 -15.19 -33.20
C GLY A 583 -20.78 -14.85 -32.06
N SER A 584 -20.39 -15.80 -31.21
CA SER A 584 -19.36 -15.62 -30.18
C SER A 584 -17.98 -15.91 -30.75
N SER A 585 -17.01 -15.05 -30.45
CA SER A 585 -15.60 -15.23 -30.84
C SER A 585 -14.71 -15.22 -29.62
N PRO A 586 -13.79 -16.19 -29.51
CA PRO A 586 -12.77 -16.17 -28.45
C PRO A 586 -11.81 -14.96 -28.52
N LEU A 587 -11.86 -14.21 -29.62
CA LEU A 587 -10.97 -13.04 -29.87
C LEU A 587 -11.50 -11.70 -29.31
N ASP A 588 -12.46 -11.72 -28.41
CA ASP A 588 -12.98 -10.49 -27.79
C ASP A 588 -11.92 -9.68 -27.04
N THR A 589 -10.77 -10.30 -26.75
CA THR A 589 -9.62 -9.67 -26.05
C THR A 589 -8.63 -8.96 -26.98
N LEU A 590 -8.72 -9.16 -28.31
CA LEU A 590 -7.76 -8.61 -29.29
C LEU A 590 -8.47 -7.82 -30.41
N PRO A 591 -8.95 -6.61 -30.15
CA PRO A 591 -9.82 -5.89 -31.08
C PRO A 591 -9.20 -5.61 -32.46
N GLU A 592 -7.88 -5.36 -32.54
CA GLU A 592 -7.20 -5.10 -33.83
C GLU A 592 -7.03 -6.39 -34.65
N LEU A 593 -6.60 -7.47 -34.01
CA LEU A 593 -6.42 -8.78 -34.64
C LEU A 593 -7.75 -9.33 -35.11
N ARG A 594 -8.77 -9.26 -34.26
CA ARG A 594 -10.14 -9.65 -34.60
C ARG A 594 -10.67 -8.86 -35.78
N LYS A 595 -10.54 -7.54 -35.78
CA LYS A 595 -11.01 -6.67 -36.84
C LYS A 595 -10.36 -7.02 -38.20
N ALA A 596 -9.04 -7.33 -38.18
CA ALA A 596 -8.35 -7.74 -39.40
C ALA A 596 -8.86 -9.08 -39.92
N LEU A 597 -9.06 -10.07 -39.05
CA LEU A 597 -9.53 -11.41 -39.42
C LEU A 597 -11.03 -11.42 -39.82
N GLU A 598 -11.89 -10.65 -39.15
CA GLU A 598 -13.31 -10.50 -39.45
C GLU A 598 -13.55 -9.80 -40.80
N GLN A 599 -12.64 -8.91 -41.19
CA GLN A 599 -12.70 -8.25 -42.51
C GLN A 599 -12.20 -9.17 -43.65
N GLY A 600 -11.91 -10.45 -43.36
CA GLY A 600 -11.36 -11.40 -44.33
C GLY A 600 -9.93 -11.09 -44.72
N GLY A 601 -9.21 -10.33 -43.85
CA GLY A 601 -7.81 -9.98 -44.03
C GLY A 601 -6.86 -10.97 -43.38
N ASP A 602 -5.58 -10.88 -43.77
CA ASP A 602 -4.51 -11.63 -43.13
C ASP A 602 -3.94 -10.80 -41.95
N ALA A 603 -3.85 -11.40 -40.75
CA ALA A 603 -3.39 -10.75 -39.57
C ALA A 603 -1.93 -11.12 -39.26
N GLN A 604 -1.10 -10.12 -38.97
CA GLN A 604 0.25 -10.37 -38.45
C GLN A 604 0.16 -10.80 -37.00
N VAL A 605 0.60 -12.03 -36.71
CA VAL A 605 0.55 -12.62 -35.37
C VAL A 605 1.92 -12.66 -34.68
N GLY A 606 3.02 -12.45 -35.41
CA GLY A 606 4.35 -12.53 -34.81
C GLY A 606 5.47 -12.19 -35.80
N THR A 607 6.70 -12.43 -35.33
CA THR A 607 7.94 -12.24 -36.08
C THR A 607 8.95 -13.31 -35.75
N LEU A 608 9.82 -13.65 -36.71
CA LEU A 608 11.01 -14.45 -36.50
C LEU A 608 12.18 -13.94 -37.32
N GLY A 609 13.40 -14.19 -36.86
CA GLY A 609 14.57 -13.76 -37.59
C GLY A 609 15.88 -13.92 -36.83
N VAL A 610 16.97 -13.61 -37.53
CA VAL A 610 18.30 -13.51 -36.92
C VAL A 610 18.38 -12.17 -36.19
N LEU A 611 18.70 -12.16 -34.90
CA LEU A 611 18.79 -10.94 -34.10
C LEU A 611 19.94 -10.04 -34.58
N HIS A 612 19.71 -8.72 -34.54
CA HIS A 612 20.72 -7.75 -34.92
C HIS A 612 21.92 -7.80 -33.97
N PRO A 613 23.18 -7.73 -34.47
CA PRO A 613 24.38 -7.79 -33.61
C PRO A 613 24.40 -6.73 -32.50
N GLU A 614 23.87 -5.55 -32.74
CA GLU A 614 23.75 -4.48 -31.74
C GLU A 614 22.81 -4.86 -30.60
N VAL A 615 21.70 -5.58 -30.88
CA VAL A 615 20.82 -6.15 -29.85
C VAL A 615 21.60 -7.14 -28.99
N LEU A 616 22.34 -8.08 -29.61
CA LEU A 616 23.14 -9.06 -28.88
C LEU A 616 24.22 -8.38 -28.02
N GLN A 617 24.85 -7.33 -28.52
CA GLN A 617 25.83 -6.54 -27.78
C GLN A 617 25.23 -5.87 -26.54
N HIS A 618 24.03 -5.32 -26.62
CA HIS A 618 23.34 -4.72 -25.48
C HIS A 618 23.04 -5.73 -24.37
N PHE A 619 22.81 -7.00 -24.72
CA PHE A 619 22.59 -8.09 -23.78
C PHE A 619 23.87 -8.88 -23.44
N ASP A 620 25.06 -8.42 -23.86
CA ASP A 620 26.35 -9.10 -23.61
C ASP A 620 26.37 -10.57 -24.09
N ILE A 621 25.83 -10.81 -25.29
CA ILE A 621 25.78 -12.11 -25.95
C ILE A 621 26.78 -12.12 -27.11
N LEU A 622 27.74 -13.07 -27.09
CA LEU A 622 28.87 -13.15 -28.04
C LEU A 622 28.55 -13.96 -29.30
N PHE A 623 27.54 -14.81 -29.24
CA PHE A 623 27.20 -15.73 -30.34
C PHE A 623 25.93 -15.24 -31.09
N PRO A 624 25.84 -15.52 -32.39
CA PRO A 624 24.64 -15.18 -33.14
C PRO A 624 23.42 -15.92 -32.59
N CYS A 625 22.28 -15.24 -32.56
CA CYS A 625 21.01 -15.79 -32.12
C CYS A 625 19.91 -15.56 -33.16
N SER A 626 18.98 -16.50 -33.24
CA SER A 626 17.69 -16.33 -33.92
C SER A 626 16.57 -16.39 -32.92
N ALA A 627 15.56 -15.56 -33.13
CA ALA A 627 14.41 -15.47 -32.24
C ALA A 627 13.09 -15.64 -33.01
N LEU A 628 12.09 -16.16 -32.30
CA LEU A 628 10.70 -16.28 -32.71
C LEU A 628 9.84 -15.71 -31.60
N GLU A 629 8.85 -14.89 -31.92
CA GLU A 629 7.79 -14.50 -30.98
C GLU A 629 6.47 -14.31 -31.73
N PHE A 630 5.39 -14.91 -31.21
CA PHE A 630 4.06 -14.71 -31.78
C PHE A 630 2.98 -14.77 -30.69
N ASN A 631 1.85 -14.10 -30.97
CA ASN A 631 0.66 -14.09 -30.13
C ASN A 631 -0.10 -15.41 -30.26
N LEU A 632 -0.27 -16.13 -29.14
CA LEU A 632 -0.93 -17.43 -29.10
C LEU A 632 -2.46 -17.33 -29.11
N GLU A 633 -3.03 -16.21 -28.66
CA GLU A 633 -4.49 -16.02 -28.55
C GLU A 633 -5.17 -16.01 -29.93
N ALA A 634 -4.42 -15.70 -30.99
CA ALA A 634 -4.90 -15.76 -32.36
C ALA A 634 -5.34 -17.15 -32.82
N PHE A 635 -4.99 -18.19 -32.07
CA PHE A 635 -5.24 -19.60 -32.41
C PHE A 635 -6.33 -20.26 -31.52
N LEU A 636 -6.97 -19.49 -30.66
CA LEU A 636 -8.11 -19.92 -29.85
C LEU A 636 -9.37 -20.17 -30.68
#